data_bbd564983dd145ce47d2a1a19376c5d3
#
_entry.id   bbd564983dd145ce47d2a1a19376c5d3
#
_cell.length_a   1.000
_cell.length_b   1.000
_cell.length_c   1.000
_cell.angle_alpha   90.00
_cell.angle_beta   90.00
_cell.angle_gamma   90.00
#
_symmetry.space_group_name_H-M   'P 1'
#
loop_
_entity.id
_entity.type
_entity.pdbx_description
1 polymer ?
#
loop_
_entity_poly.entity_id
_entity_poly.type
_entity_poly.pdbx_seq_one_letter_code
_entity_poly.pdbx_strand_id
1 'polypeptide(L)'
;MSVDLTGVFLTVQAALGHLRERERGRIIIISSIAGKEGNPGAVPYGAAKAGVIGLAKGLARELLPSEITVNCIAPSMAMTDLLDEMSAEYIADKKSRIPMGRLCTPEEIASVAAFIASPACSFTTGQIFDVTGGRATW
;
A
#
# COMPACT_ATOMS: atom_id res chain seq x y z
N MET A 1 -13.14 6.99 3.52
CA MET A 1 -12.28 8.10 4.02
C MET A 1 -11.89 7.88 5.48
N SER A 2 -12.82 7.73 6.41
CA SER A 2 -12.51 7.60 7.84
C SER A 2 -11.59 6.41 8.17
N VAL A 3 -11.85 5.24 7.62
CA VAL A 3 -11.03 4.04 7.85
C VAL A 3 -9.74 4.10 7.02
N ASP A 4 -9.87 4.28 5.70
CA ASP A 4 -8.75 4.13 4.74
C ASP A 4 -7.74 5.29 4.71
N LEU A 5 -8.05 6.44 5.31
CA LEU A 5 -7.14 7.58 5.40
C LEU A 5 -6.97 8.04 6.84
N THR A 6 -8.05 8.51 7.48
CA THR A 6 -7.97 9.06 8.85
C THR A 6 -7.50 8.00 9.85
N GLY A 7 -8.05 6.77 9.75
CA GLY A 7 -7.65 5.66 10.62
C GLY A 7 -6.16 5.30 10.46
N VAL A 8 -5.67 5.28 9.22
CA VAL A 8 -4.24 5.05 8.94
C VAL A 8 -3.37 6.14 9.56
N PHE A 9 -3.75 7.41 9.36
CA PHE A 9 -3.04 8.54 9.96
C PHE A 9 -2.97 8.43 11.49
N LEU A 10 -4.10 8.19 12.15
CA LEU A 10 -4.17 8.07 13.61
C LEU A 10 -3.37 6.88 14.14
N THR A 11 -3.40 5.74 13.44
CA THR A 11 -2.61 4.55 13.80
C THR A 11 -1.11 4.85 13.73
N VAL A 12 -0.68 5.46 12.65
CA VAL A 12 0.73 5.86 12.48
C VAL A 12 1.12 6.88 13.55
N GLN A 13 0.30 7.90 13.79
CA GLN A 13 0.54 8.93 14.81
C GLN A 13 0.72 8.29 16.20
N ALA A 14 -0.13 7.34 16.57
CA ALA A 14 -0.04 6.66 17.85
C ALA A 14 1.25 5.84 18.01
N ALA A 15 1.75 5.25 16.92
CA ALA A 15 2.98 4.44 16.93
C ALA A 15 4.26 5.29 16.94
N LEU A 16 4.22 6.54 16.44
CA LEU A 16 5.42 7.35 16.21
C LEU A 16 6.25 7.61 17.46
N GLY A 17 5.63 7.88 18.61
CA GLY A 17 6.34 8.11 19.87
C GLY A 17 7.27 6.95 20.19
N HIS A 18 6.71 5.74 20.18
CA HIS A 18 7.44 4.51 20.47
C HIS A 18 8.55 4.19 19.45
N LEU A 19 8.30 4.44 18.17
CA LEU A 19 9.30 4.24 17.12
C LEU A 19 10.46 5.22 17.26
N ARG A 20 10.17 6.49 17.56
CA ARG A 20 11.21 7.54 17.77
C ARG A 20 12.11 7.24 18.98
N GLU A 21 11.55 6.73 20.08
CA GLU A 21 12.34 6.32 21.24
C GLU A 21 13.33 5.20 20.91
N ARG A 22 13.04 4.35 19.92
CA ARG A 22 13.90 3.27 19.46
C ARG A 22 14.86 3.67 18.34
N GLU A 23 14.66 4.85 17.75
CA GLU A 23 15.40 5.41 16.62
C GLU A 23 15.41 4.53 15.36
N ARG A 24 14.65 3.43 15.36
CA ARG A 24 14.54 2.49 14.24
C ARG A 24 13.13 1.92 14.13
N GLY A 25 12.69 1.67 12.92
CA GLY A 25 11.37 1.10 12.68
C GLY A 25 11.04 0.92 11.20
N ARG A 26 9.98 0.21 10.93
CA ARG A 26 9.42 0.01 9.59
C ARG A 26 7.93 0.28 9.64
N ILE A 27 7.50 1.28 8.88
CA ILE A 27 6.08 1.59 8.69
C ILE A 27 5.74 1.18 7.26
N ILE A 28 4.81 0.25 7.13
CA ILE A 28 4.32 -0.25 5.85
C ILE A 28 2.84 0.09 5.75
N ILE A 29 2.48 0.89 4.77
CA ILE A 29 1.09 1.31 4.55
C ILE A 29 0.57 0.59 3.31
N ILE A 30 -0.53 -0.15 3.47
CA ILE A 30 -1.20 -0.80 2.34
C ILE A 30 -2.10 0.23 1.65
N SER A 31 -1.63 0.69 0.50
CA SER A 31 -2.40 1.52 -0.42
C SER A 31 -3.16 0.65 -1.43
N SER A 32 -3.27 1.07 -2.66
CA SER A 32 -3.90 0.36 -3.77
C SER A 32 -3.45 0.96 -5.09
N ILE A 33 -3.52 0.19 -6.16
CA ILE A 33 -3.44 0.70 -7.53
C ILE A 33 -4.45 1.84 -7.76
N ALA A 34 -5.62 1.79 -7.09
CA ALA A 34 -6.63 2.86 -7.16
C ALA A 34 -6.12 4.22 -6.62
N GLY A 35 -5.14 4.21 -5.74
CA GLY A 35 -4.48 5.44 -5.26
C GLY A 35 -3.52 6.06 -6.27
N LYS A 36 -3.09 5.30 -7.27
CA LYS A 36 -2.22 5.77 -8.36
C LYS A 36 -3.03 6.16 -9.61
N GLU A 37 -3.95 5.32 -10.03
CA GLU A 37 -4.69 5.46 -11.29
C GLU A 37 -6.07 6.11 -11.12
N GLY A 38 -6.59 6.19 -9.89
CA GLY A 38 -8.01 6.41 -9.64
C GLY A 38 -8.82 5.14 -9.84
N ASN A 39 -10.10 5.17 -9.46
CA ASN A 39 -11.00 4.04 -9.65
C ASN A 39 -12.42 4.55 -9.94
N PRO A 40 -12.87 4.52 -11.21
CA PRO A 40 -14.24 4.88 -11.56
C PRO A 40 -15.24 4.06 -10.74
N GLY A 41 -16.27 4.71 -10.21
CA GLY A 41 -17.26 4.11 -9.31
C GLY A 41 -16.84 4.01 -7.83
N ALA A 42 -15.55 4.25 -7.51
CA ALA A 42 -15.03 4.23 -6.13
C ALA A 42 -14.10 5.43 -5.86
N VAL A 43 -14.50 6.62 -6.29
CA VAL A 43 -13.70 7.85 -6.19
C VAL A 43 -13.23 8.15 -4.75
N PRO A 44 -14.08 8.05 -3.69
CA PRO A 44 -13.62 8.28 -2.32
C PRO A 44 -12.55 7.28 -1.86
N TYR A 45 -12.62 6.03 -2.32
CA TYR A 45 -11.61 5.02 -2.03
C TYR A 45 -10.27 5.37 -2.71
N GLY A 46 -10.29 5.70 -4.00
CA GLY A 46 -9.11 6.13 -4.74
C GLY A 46 -8.45 7.35 -4.09
N ALA A 47 -9.25 8.35 -3.70
CA ALA A 47 -8.76 9.53 -3.00
C ALA A 47 -8.11 9.20 -1.64
N ALA A 48 -8.71 8.29 -0.86
CA ALA A 48 -8.14 7.84 0.41
C ALA A 48 -6.80 7.12 0.20
N LYS A 49 -6.74 6.21 -0.78
CA LYS A 49 -5.52 5.45 -1.09
C LYS A 49 -4.41 6.31 -1.72
N ALA A 50 -4.76 7.38 -2.44
CA ALA A 50 -3.81 8.42 -2.84
C ALA A 50 -3.32 9.24 -1.64
N GLY A 51 -4.22 9.58 -0.72
CA GLY A 51 -3.89 10.31 0.50
C GLY A 51 -2.86 9.59 1.38
N VAL A 52 -2.98 8.27 1.56
CA VAL A 52 -2.00 7.51 2.35
C VAL A 52 -0.64 7.37 1.65
N ILE A 53 -0.59 7.44 0.32
CA ILE A 53 0.67 7.56 -0.43
C ILE A 53 1.35 8.89 -0.11
N GLY A 54 0.60 10.00 -0.14
CA GLY A 54 1.10 11.32 0.24
C GLY A 54 1.58 11.35 1.69
N LEU A 55 0.80 10.76 2.61
CA LEU A 55 1.17 10.59 4.02
C LEU A 55 2.51 9.87 4.17
N ALA A 56 2.67 8.73 3.51
CA ALA A 56 3.90 7.94 3.59
C ALA A 56 5.13 8.73 3.10
N LYS A 57 5.00 9.45 1.98
CA LYS A 57 6.08 10.26 1.40
C LYS A 57 6.48 11.44 2.31
N GLY A 58 5.50 12.14 2.88
CA GLY A 58 5.76 13.23 3.81
C GLY A 58 6.46 12.73 5.07
N LEU A 59 5.88 11.72 5.69
CA LEU A 59 6.39 11.15 6.94
C LEU A 59 7.79 10.53 6.78
N ALA A 60 8.04 9.87 5.65
CA ALA A 60 9.36 9.31 5.34
C ALA A 60 10.47 10.38 5.41
N ARG A 61 10.19 11.59 4.95
CA ARG A 61 11.15 12.72 4.97
C ARG A 61 11.24 13.36 6.35
N GLU A 62 10.15 13.44 7.09
CA GLU A 62 10.13 14.00 8.45
C GLU A 62 10.88 13.13 9.46
N LEU A 63 10.99 11.83 9.21
CA LEU A 63 11.66 10.89 10.10
C LEU A 63 13.17 10.75 9.84
N LEU A 64 13.69 11.37 8.78
CA LEU A 64 15.15 11.43 8.58
C LEU A 64 15.79 12.41 9.59
N PRO A 65 17.01 12.11 10.10
CA PRO A 65 17.91 11.04 9.69
C PRO A 65 17.78 9.72 10.48
N SER A 66 16.69 9.47 11.18
CA SER A 66 16.53 8.21 11.94
C SER A 66 16.52 6.96 11.02
N GLU A 67 16.67 5.77 11.60
CA GLU A 67 16.54 4.50 10.88
C GLU A 67 15.07 4.04 10.73
N ILE A 68 14.10 4.95 10.86
CA ILE A 68 12.68 4.66 10.63
C ILE A 68 12.38 4.88 9.16
N THR A 69 11.95 3.84 8.46
CA THR A 69 11.51 3.93 7.06
C THR A 69 10.00 3.81 6.95
N VAL A 70 9.43 4.52 5.98
CA VAL A 70 8.00 4.53 5.70
C VAL A 70 7.80 4.25 4.22
N ASN A 71 7.13 3.15 3.89
CA ASN A 71 6.87 2.77 2.51
C ASN A 71 5.42 2.32 2.32
N CYS A 72 4.94 2.39 1.09
CA CYS A 72 3.64 1.87 0.69
C CYS A 72 3.79 0.59 -0.11
N ILE A 73 2.78 -0.28 -0.02
CA ILE A 73 2.52 -1.32 -1.01
C ILE A 73 1.23 -0.95 -1.73
N ALA A 74 1.24 -0.99 -3.05
CA ALA A 74 0.07 -0.72 -3.89
C ALA A 74 -0.31 -1.97 -4.67
N PRO A 75 -1.17 -2.84 -4.12
CA PRO A 75 -1.64 -4.02 -4.82
C PRO A 75 -2.66 -3.68 -5.90
N SER A 76 -2.76 -4.52 -6.94
CA SER A 76 -3.96 -4.69 -7.74
C SER A 76 -4.98 -5.55 -7.00
N MET A 77 -6.01 -6.04 -7.69
CA MET A 77 -6.98 -6.96 -7.08
C MET A 77 -6.28 -8.26 -6.66
N ALA A 78 -6.50 -8.66 -5.41
CA ALA A 78 -5.94 -9.87 -4.83
C ALA A 78 -7.00 -10.97 -4.67
N MET A 79 -6.56 -12.22 -4.70
CA MET A 79 -7.39 -13.40 -4.44
C MET A 79 -7.64 -13.52 -2.93
N THR A 80 -8.78 -13.05 -2.48
CA THR A 80 -9.23 -13.10 -1.09
C THR A 80 -10.69 -13.54 -1.05
N ASP A 81 -11.20 -13.93 0.11
CA ASP A 81 -12.60 -14.33 0.31
C ASP A 81 -13.60 -13.23 -0.13
N LEU A 82 -13.15 -11.97 -0.19
CA LEU A 82 -13.96 -10.86 -0.70
C LEU A 82 -14.39 -11.06 -2.17
N LEU A 83 -13.69 -11.91 -2.95
CA LEU A 83 -14.09 -12.21 -4.33
C LEU A 83 -15.42 -12.97 -4.40
N ASP A 84 -15.75 -13.72 -3.37
CA ASP A 84 -17.01 -14.49 -3.30
C ASP A 84 -18.25 -13.57 -3.26
N GLU A 85 -18.06 -12.31 -2.87
CA GLU A 85 -19.09 -11.28 -2.83
C GLU A 85 -19.22 -10.51 -4.17
N MET A 86 -18.33 -10.77 -5.15
CA MET A 86 -18.25 -10.04 -6.40
C MET A 86 -18.78 -10.85 -7.57
N SER A 87 -19.34 -10.17 -8.59
CA SER A 87 -19.77 -10.85 -9.80
C SER A 87 -18.57 -11.35 -10.62
N ALA A 88 -18.74 -12.48 -11.32
CA ALA A 88 -17.73 -13.03 -12.21
C ALA A 88 -17.29 -12.04 -13.31
N GLU A 89 -18.25 -11.25 -13.81
CA GLU A 89 -17.98 -10.20 -14.81
C GLU A 89 -17.05 -9.11 -14.24
N TYR A 90 -17.31 -8.67 -13.02
CA TYR A 90 -16.46 -7.67 -12.34
C TYR A 90 -15.04 -8.20 -12.15
N ILE A 91 -14.89 -9.43 -11.68
CA ILE A 91 -13.61 -10.08 -11.50
C ILE A 91 -12.87 -10.20 -12.85
N ALA A 92 -13.58 -10.61 -13.91
CA ALA A 92 -13.01 -10.73 -15.26
C ALA A 92 -12.54 -9.36 -15.80
N ASP A 93 -13.34 -8.29 -15.62
CA ASP A 93 -12.91 -6.92 -15.97
C ASP A 93 -11.63 -6.52 -15.24
N LYS A 94 -11.54 -6.75 -13.92
CA LYS A 94 -10.34 -6.39 -13.17
C LYS A 94 -9.13 -7.21 -13.57
N LYS A 95 -9.31 -8.50 -13.83
CA LYS A 95 -8.26 -9.40 -14.30
C LYS A 95 -7.74 -9.01 -15.69
N SER A 96 -8.62 -8.59 -16.60
CA SER A 96 -8.23 -8.18 -17.97
C SER A 96 -7.29 -6.96 -18.00
N ARG A 97 -7.31 -6.15 -16.94
CA ARG A 97 -6.45 -4.97 -16.79
C ARG A 97 -5.05 -5.29 -16.24
N ILE A 98 -4.80 -6.54 -15.88
CA ILE A 98 -3.52 -6.99 -15.32
C ILE A 98 -2.74 -7.72 -16.42
N PRO A 99 -1.61 -7.16 -16.91
CA PRO A 99 -0.84 -7.76 -18.00
C PRO A 99 -0.38 -9.20 -17.73
N MET A 100 -0.10 -9.56 -16.47
CA MET A 100 0.21 -10.96 -16.10
C MET A 100 -0.98 -11.93 -16.25
N GLY A 101 -2.19 -11.45 -16.57
CA GLY A 101 -3.37 -12.26 -16.86
C GLY A 101 -3.98 -13.00 -15.67
N ARG A 102 -3.59 -12.66 -14.43
CA ARG A 102 -4.14 -13.24 -13.20
C ARG A 102 -4.20 -12.22 -12.07
N LEU A 103 -4.99 -12.50 -11.06
CA LEU A 103 -5.00 -11.73 -9.82
C LEU A 103 -3.73 -12.05 -9.02
N CYS A 104 -3.29 -11.13 -8.16
CA CYS A 104 -2.21 -11.43 -7.22
C CYS A 104 -2.73 -12.30 -6.06
N THR A 105 -1.81 -12.99 -5.37
CA THR A 105 -2.17 -13.72 -4.16
C THR A 105 -1.81 -12.90 -2.92
N PRO A 106 -2.46 -13.16 -1.77
CA PRO A 106 -2.07 -12.55 -0.50
C PRO A 106 -0.60 -12.79 -0.15
N GLU A 107 -0.07 -13.97 -0.48
CA GLU A 107 1.32 -14.35 -0.21
C GLU A 107 2.32 -13.51 -1.02
N GLU A 108 1.96 -13.10 -2.24
CA GLU A 108 2.79 -12.21 -3.06
C GLU A 108 2.90 -10.82 -2.41
N ILE A 109 1.79 -10.31 -1.86
CA ILE A 109 1.78 -9.05 -1.10
C ILE A 109 2.57 -9.19 0.20
N ALA A 110 2.35 -10.30 0.93
CA ALA A 110 3.04 -10.58 2.19
C ALA A 110 4.56 -10.71 2.01
N SER A 111 5.01 -11.31 0.90
CA SER A 111 6.43 -11.43 0.57
C SER A 111 7.10 -10.06 0.38
N VAL A 112 6.43 -9.13 -0.28
CA VAL A 112 6.90 -7.74 -0.43
C VAL A 112 6.91 -7.03 0.93
N ALA A 113 5.86 -7.21 1.75
CA ALA A 113 5.81 -6.64 3.09
C ALA A 113 6.95 -7.18 3.98
N ALA A 114 7.23 -8.47 3.93
CA ALA A 114 8.32 -9.10 4.67
C ALA A 114 9.68 -8.55 4.24
N PHE A 115 9.92 -8.36 2.93
CA PHE A 115 11.13 -7.70 2.44
C PHE A 115 11.27 -6.28 2.98
N ILE A 116 10.22 -5.45 2.88
CA ILE A 116 10.24 -4.06 3.35
C ILE A 116 10.49 -4.00 4.87
N ALA A 117 9.94 -4.94 5.63
CA ALA A 117 10.12 -5.03 7.08
C ALA A 117 11.53 -5.48 7.49
N SER A 118 12.27 -6.12 6.60
CA SER A 118 13.56 -6.73 6.88
C SER A 118 14.72 -5.73 6.86
N PRO A 119 15.87 -6.08 7.43
CA PRO A 119 17.10 -5.29 7.31
C PRO A 119 17.59 -5.16 5.86
N ALA A 120 17.20 -6.04 4.94
CA ALA A 120 17.59 -5.97 3.53
C ALA A 120 17.03 -4.73 2.83
N CYS A 121 15.92 -4.16 3.32
CA CYS A 121 15.32 -2.92 2.82
C CYS A 121 15.74 -1.71 3.69
N SER A 122 17.04 -1.49 3.88
CA SER A 122 17.55 -0.46 4.79
C SER A 122 17.72 0.91 4.14
N PHE A 123 17.85 0.99 2.81
CA PHE A 123 18.11 2.25 2.09
C PHE A 123 16.93 2.73 1.25
N THR A 124 15.70 2.33 1.65
CA THR A 124 14.49 2.65 0.90
C THR A 124 13.42 3.20 1.84
N THR A 125 13.01 4.45 1.61
CA THR A 125 11.93 5.12 2.33
C THR A 125 11.15 6.05 1.40
N GLY A 126 9.87 6.26 1.66
CA GLY A 126 8.98 7.09 0.85
C GLY A 126 8.57 6.46 -0.48
N GLN A 127 8.80 5.18 -0.69
CA GLN A 127 8.55 4.49 -1.95
C GLN A 127 7.20 3.77 -1.95
N ILE A 128 6.73 3.48 -3.18
CA ILE A 128 5.54 2.68 -3.44
C ILE A 128 6.00 1.43 -4.14
N PHE A 129 5.79 0.29 -3.49
CA PHE A 129 6.05 -1.03 -4.05
C PHE A 129 4.79 -1.53 -4.75
N ASP A 130 4.82 -1.59 -6.07
CA ASP A 130 3.70 -2.06 -6.86
C ASP A 130 3.64 -3.59 -6.88
N VAL A 131 2.50 -4.14 -6.48
CA VAL A 131 2.16 -5.57 -6.62
C VAL A 131 0.97 -5.66 -7.57
N THR A 132 1.20 -5.28 -8.84
CA THR A 132 0.13 -4.98 -9.79
C THR A 132 0.12 -5.87 -11.02
N GLY A 133 1.08 -6.80 -11.14
CA GLY A 133 1.20 -7.68 -12.31
C GLY A 133 1.44 -6.91 -13.62
N GLY A 134 2.17 -5.79 -13.54
CA GLY A 134 2.51 -4.94 -14.69
C GLY A 134 1.46 -3.88 -15.03
N ARG A 135 0.38 -3.76 -14.24
CA ARG A 135 -0.67 -2.76 -14.49
C ARG A 135 -0.18 -1.32 -14.25
N ALA A 136 0.56 -1.10 -13.17
CA ALA A 136 1.22 0.17 -12.92
C ALA A 136 2.72 0.07 -13.25
N THR A 137 3.28 1.07 -13.91
CA THR A 137 4.68 1.13 -14.35
C THR A 137 5.38 2.43 -13.96
N TRP A 138 4.75 3.24 -13.11
CA TRP A 138 5.28 4.55 -12.65
C TRP A 138 4.99 4.80 -11.18
#